data_eef8c51bbac4de175c77abc1cc65bb0d
#
_entry.id   eef8c51bbac4de175c77abc1cc65bb0d
#
_cell.length_a   1.000
_cell.length_b   1.000
_cell.length_c   1.000
_cell.angle_alpha   90.00
_cell.angle_beta   90.00
_cell.angle_gamma   90.00
#
_symmetry.space_group_name_H-M   'P 1'
#
loop_
_entity.id
_entity.type
_entity.pdbx_description
1 polymer ?
#
loop_
_entity_poly.entity_id
_entity_poly.type
_entity_poly.pdbx_seq_one_letter_code
_entity_poly.pdbx_strand_id
1 'polypeptide(L)'
;MCGRLNVIEAPNVAFLAEFLGEVSHVESRGNVAPTEPVLALRADAAGYNAALMRWWLVPHWSDGPQHKFSMFNARAETLASSPAYRDPFKTRRCVVPASGYFEWRKQNGQSQPMYFEAEDGKALLFAGLWDEWRG
;
A
#
# COMPACT_ATOMS: atom_id res chain seq x y z
N MET A 1 -3.98 -9.08 8.58
CA MET A 1 -3.27 -8.21 7.63
C MET A 1 -3.99 -8.22 6.29
N CYS A 2 -4.03 -7.09 5.64
CA CYS A 2 -4.81 -6.89 4.43
C CYS A 2 -4.05 -7.46 3.21
N GLY A 3 -4.73 -8.22 2.37
CA GLY A 3 -4.19 -8.80 1.15
C GLY A 3 -5.00 -8.47 -0.11
N ARG A 4 -6.01 -7.62 0.02
CA ARG A 4 -6.81 -7.13 -1.10
C ARG A 4 -7.33 -5.73 -0.82
N LEU A 5 -7.18 -4.84 -1.79
CA LEU A 5 -7.61 -3.44 -1.70
C LEU A 5 -8.68 -3.15 -2.75
N ASN A 6 -9.56 -2.21 -2.41
CA ASN A 6 -10.49 -1.61 -3.34
C ASN A 6 -10.16 -0.13 -3.49
N VAL A 7 -10.04 0.35 -4.72
CA VAL A 7 -9.72 1.74 -5.04
C VAL A 7 -10.85 2.32 -5.85
N ILE A 8 -11.57 3.30 -5.29
CA ILE A 8 -12.61 4.08 -5.98
C ILE A 8 -12.03 5.47 -6.27
N GLU A 9 -12.22 5.95 -7.48
CA GLU A 9 -11.62 7.20 -7.94
C GLU A 9 -11.90 8.38 -7.01
N ALA A 10 -13.17 8.67 -6.74
CA ALA A 10 -13.57 9.91 -6.07
C ALA A 10 -12.92 10.15 -4.70
N PRO A 11 -12.97 9.22 -3.70
CA PRO A 11 -12.35 9.46 -2.41
C PRO A 11 -10.82 9.52 -2.48
N ASN A 12 -10.20 8.82 -3.41
CA ASN A 12 -8.73 8.83 -3.56
C ASN A 12 -8.27 10.13 -4.25
N VAL A 13 -9.00 10.62 -5.23
CA VAL A 13 -8.73 11.93 -5.84
C VAL A 13 -8.83 13.03 -4.78
N ALA A 14 -9.88 13.03 -3.97
CA ALA A 14 -10.07 14.03 -2.92
C ALA A 14 -8.92 14.04 -1.92
N PHE A 15 -8.47 12.86 -1.49
CA PHE A 15 -7.32 12.74 -0.59
C PHE A 15 -6.04 13.29 -1.23
N LEU A 16 -5.70 12.82 -2.43
CA LEU A 16 -4.46 13.21 -3.11
C LEU A 16 -4.42 14.70 -3.44
N ALA A 17 -5.57 15.30 -3.77
CA ALA A 17 -5.66 16.72 -4.09
C ALA A 17 -5.24 17.61 -2.90
N GLU A 18 -5.44 17.17 -1.66
CA GLU A 18 -4.99 17.92 -0.47
C GLU A 18 -3.47 18.11 -0.45
N PHE A 19 -2.71 17.19 -1.01
CA PHE A 19 -1.24 17.20 -0.99
C PHE A 19 -0.61 17.61 -2.31
N LEU A 20 -1.25 17.27 -3.43
CA LEU A 20 -0.70 17.47 -4.77
C LEU A 20 -1.34 18.66 -5.51
N GLY A 21 -2.38 19.26 -4.93
CA GLY A 21 -3.17 20.29 -5.57
C GLY A 21 -4.19 19.67 -6.52
N GLU A 22 -4.02 19.84 -7.82
CA GLU A 22 -4.94 19.29 -8.81
C GLU A 22 -4.60 17.85 -9.18
N VAL A 23 -5.57 16.95 -9.00
CA VAL A 23 -5.48 15.56 -9.44
C VAL A 23 -6.68 15.27 -10.32
N SER A 24 -6.43 15.01 -11.60
CA SER A 24 -7.49 14.84 -12.58
C SER A 24 -8.11 13.44 -12.58
N HIS A 25 -7.33 12.43 -12.21
CA HIS A 25 -7.77 11.04 -12.36
C HIS A 25 -7.00 10.08 -11.45
N VAL A 26 -7.73 9.15 -10.86
CA VAL A 26 -7.22 7.93 -10.22
C VAL A 26 -8.05 6.77 -10.75
N GLU A 27 -7.41 5.81 -11.40
CA GLU A 27 -8.12 4.67 -11.95
C GLU A 27 -8.81 3.86 -10.85
N SER A 28 -10.11 3.65 -11.00
CA SER A 28 -10.88 2.78 -10.10
C SER A 28 -10.51 1.31 -10.37
N ARG A 29 -10.12 0.61 -9.31
CA ARG A 29 -9.73 -0.80 -9.38
C ARG A 29 -10.30 -1.54 -8.19
N GLY A 30 -11.15 -2.53 -8.45
CA GLY A 30 -11.61 -3.46 -7.43
C GLY A 30 -10.63 -4.60 -7.25
N ASN A 31 -10.55 -5.13 -6.05
CA ASN A 31 -9.83 -6.36 -5.73
C ASN A 31 -8.34 -6.35 -6.12
N VAL A 32 -7.63 -5.28 -5.78
CA VAL A 32 -6.19 -5.16 -6.03
C VAL A 32 -5.44 -6.15 -5.14
N ALA A 33 -4.59 -6.98 -5.75
CA ALA A 33 -3.85 -8.05 -5.08
C ALA A 33 -2.36 -7.72 -4.93
N PRO A 34 -1.65 -8.38 -3.99
CA PRO A 34 -0.21 -8.28 -3.93
C PRO A 34 0.45 -8.58 -5.27
N THR A 35 1.56 -7.94 -5.56
CA THR A 35 2.32 -7.88 -6.80
C THR A 35 1.76 -6.94 -7.86
N GLU A 36 0.50 -6.53 -7.74
CA GLU A 36 -0.07 -5.51 -8.61
C GLU A 36 0.37 -4.11 -8.16
N PRO A 37 0.34 -3.10 -9.06
CA PRO A 37 0.71 -1.75 -8.67
C PRO A 37 -0.34 -1.09 -7.78
N VAL A 38 0.12 -0.33 -6.80
CA VAL A 38 -0.71 0.52 -5.94
C VAL A 38 -0.15 1.94 -5.97
N LEU A 39 -1.02 2.92 -5.81
CA LEU A 39 -0.62 4.31 -5.73
C LEU A 39 -0.09 4.62 -4.33
N ALA A 40 1.10 5.21 -4.26
CA ALA A 40 1.73 5.60 -2.99
C ALA A 40 2.05 7.09 -3.01
N LEU A 41 1.66 7.78 -1.94
CA LEU A 41 2.02 9.17 -1.70
C LEU A 41 3.25 9.21 -0.81
N ARG A 42 4.26 9.94 -1.22
CA ARG A 42 5.51 10.13 -0.46
C ARG A 42 5.94 11.58 -0.48
N ALA A 43 6.83 11.92 0.42
CA ALA A 43 7.42 13.26 0.51
C ALA A 43 8.93 13.19 0.38
N ASP A 44 9.51 14.16 -0.28
CA ASP A 44 10.96 14.39 -0.36
C ASP A 44 11.25 15.87 -0.17
N ALA A 45 12.51 16.28 -0.38
CA ALA A 45 12.93 17.68 -0.21
C ALA A 45 12.19 18.64 -1.17
N ALA A 46 11.68 18.16 -2.29
CA ALA A 46 10.94 18.96 -3.27
C ALA A 46 9.44 19.04 -2.96
N GLY A 47 8.94 18.25 -2.01
CA GLY A 47 7.52 18.23 -1.61
C GLY A 47 6.89 16.86 -1.74
N TYR A 48 5.58 16.82 -1.98
CA TYR A 48 4.82 15.58 -2.12
C TYR A 48 4.79 15.10 -3.55
N ASN A 49 4.84 13.80 -3.74
CA ASN A 49 4.63 13.17 -5.05
C ASN A 49 3.91 11.82 -4.88
N ALA A 50 3.20 11.41 -5.91
CA ALA A 50 2.53 10.12 -5.96
C ALA A 50 3.13 9.28 -7.08
N ALA A 51 3.31 8.00 -6.83
CA ALA A 51 3.85 7.05 -7.80
C ALA A 51 3.12 5.71 -7.70
N LEU A 52 2.98 5.02 -8.83
CA LEU A 52 2.56 3.63 -8.84
C LEU A 52 3.74 2.76 -8.45
N MET A 53 3.55 1.93 -7.44
CA MET A 53 4.57 1.03 -6.92
C MET A 53 4.01 -0.37 -6.83
N ARG A 54 4.84 -1.37 -7.06
CA ARG A 54 4.47 -2.76 -6.90
C ARG A 54 4.18 -3.06 -5.43
N TRP A 55 3.03 -3.61 -5.15
CA TRP A 55 2.66 -4.06 -3.80
C TRP A 55 3.39 -5.36 -3.45
N TRP A 56 4.67 -5.27 -3.34
CA TRP A 56 5.60 -6.33 -2.97
C TRP A 56 6.99 -5.72 -2.87
N LEU A 57 7.51 -5.58 -1.67
CA LEU A 57 8.80 -4.93 -1.48
C LEU A 57 9.93 -5.82 -2.02
N VAL A 58 10.81 -5.20 -2.82
CA VAL A 58 12.05 -5.83 -3.29
C VAL A 58 13.19 -5.00 -2.69
N PRO A 59 13.90 -5.52 -1.67
CA PRO A 59 14.97 -4.77 -1.03
C PRO A 59 16.06 -4.36 -2.03
N HIS A 60 16.56 -3.14 -1.92
CA HIS A 60 17.56 -2.59 -2.84
C HIS A 60 18.85 -3.42 -2.90
N TRP A 61 19.19 -4.10 -1.80
CA TRP A 61 20.39 -4.93 -1.67
C TRP A 61 20.20 -6.38 -2.10
N SER A 62 18.98 -6.79 -2.45
CA SER A 62 18.66 -8.18 -2.79
C SER A 62 19.00 -8.51 -4.24
N ASP A 63 18.99 -9.79 -4.58
CA ASP A 63 19.18 -10.27 -5.93
C ASP A 63 17.94 -10.09 -6.83
N GLY A 64 16.86 -9.58 -6.27
CA GLY A 64 15.63 -9.31 -7.01
C GLY A 64 14.38 -9.87 -6.33
N PRO A 65 13.25 -9.83 -7.05
CA PRO A 65 11.99 -10.34 -6.51
C PRO A 65 12.08 -11.82 -6.15
N GLN A 66 11.52 -12.16 -5.00
CA GLN A 66 11.45 -13.54 -4.53
C GLN A 66 10.05 -13.83 -4.00
N HIS A 67 9.67 -15.11 -3.92
CA HIS A 67 8.36 -15.54 -3.45
C HIS A 67 8.43 -16.48 -2.24
N LYS A 68 9.61 -16.68 -1.69
CA LYS A 68 9.83 -17.52 -0.51
C LYS A 68 9.18 -16.94 0.74
N PHE A 69 9.20 -15.62 0.87
CA PHE A 69 8.59 -14.89 1.98
C PHE A 69 7.58 -13.88 1.43
N SER A 70 6.51 -13.67 2.18
CA SER A 70 5.52 -12.62 1.86
C SER A 70 6.14 -11.24 2.11
N MET A 71 6.13 -10.38 1.08
CA MET A 71 6.77 -9.06 1.11
C MET A 71 5.75 -7.93 0.90
N PHE A 72 4.46 -8.18 1.11
CA PHE A 72 3.43 -7.17 0.89
C PHE A 72 2.90 -6.53 2.18
N ASN A 73 3.21 -7.12 3.36
CA ASN A 73 2.89 -6.54 4.66
C ASN A 73 4.08 -6.71 5.61
N ALA A 74 4.33 -5.69 6.44
CA ALA A 74 5.34 -5.73 7.48
C ALA A 74 4.66 -5.67 8.84
N ARG A 75 5.25 -6.33 9.83
CA ARG A 75 4.78 -6.27 11.22
C ARG A 75 5.39 -5.06 11.91
N ALA A 76 4.56 -4.22 12.52
CA ALA A 76 5.01 -3.03 13.24
C ALA A 76 6.04 -3.37 14.33
N GLU A 77 5.87 -4.51 14.98
CA GLU A 77 6.71 -4.96 16.10
C GLU A 77 8.16 -5.27 15.69
N THR A 78 8.40 -5.63 14.42
CA THR A 78 9.71 -6.09 13.97
C THR A 78 10.30 -5.29 12.81
N LEU A 79 9.55 -4.35 12.21
CA LEU A 79 10.02 -3.65 11.02
C LEU A 79 11.31 -2.84 11.24
N ALA A 80 11.55 -2.33 12.45
CA ALA A 80 12.75 -1.54 12.77
C ALA A 80 14.03 -2.39 12.79
N SER A 81 13.92 -3.71 12.95
CA SER A 81 15.05 -4.64 13.00
C SER A 81 15.10 -5.61 11.82
N SER A 82 14.02 -5.74 11.07
CA SER A 82 13.94 -6.64 9.91
C SER A 82 14.93 -6.22 8.82
N PRO A 83 15.74 -7.14 8.28
CA PRO A 83 16.68 -6.82 7.20
C PRO A 83 16.03 -6.15 5.99
N ALA A 84 14.82 -6.54 5.62
CA ALA A 84 14.12 -5.99 4.46
C ALA A 84 13.49 -4.61 4.73
N TYR A 85 13.04 -4.36 5.96
CA TYR A 85 12.22 -3.18 6.25
C TYR A 85 12.92 -2.10 7.08
N ARG A 86 14.03 -2.41 7.75
CA ARG A 86 14.70 -1.45 8.66
C ARG A 86 15.17 -0.17 7.96
N ASP A 87 15.72 -0.27 6.76
CA ASP A 87 16.18 0.89 6.00
C ASP A 87 15.01 1.69 5.41
N PRO A 88 14.03 1.06 4.74
CA PRO A 88 12.80 1.76 4.36
C PRO A 88 12.09 2.44 5.52
N PHE A 89 12.06 1.82 6.69
CA PHE A 89 11.44 2.41 7.88
C PHE A 89 12.08 3.74 8.29
N LYS A 90 13.38 3.87 8.12
CA LYS A 90 14.09 5.11 8.45
C LYS A 90 13.84 6.24 7.46
N THR A 91 13.82 5.94 6.17
CA THR A 91 13.91 6.98 5.13
C THR A 91 12.92 6.83 3.97
N ARG A 92 12.25 5.69 3.81
CA ARG A 92 11.39 5.41 2.66
C ARG A 92 9.98 5.00 3.10
N ARG A 93 9.31 5.95 3.74
CA ARG A 93 7.93 5.79 4.22
C ARG A 93 6.97 6.43 3.22
N CYS A 94 5.79 5.87 3.12
CA CYS A 94 4.75 6.38 2.23
C CYS A 94 3.37 6.14 2.84
N VAL A 95 2.36 6.68 2.17
CA VAL A 95 0.95 6.45 2.49
C VAL A 95 0.30 5.86 1.25
N VAL A 96 -0.41 4.75 1.42
CA VAL A 96 -1.19 4.13 0.35
C VAL A 96 -2.66 4.41 0.62
N PRO A 97 -3.32 5.29 -0.16
CA PRO A 97 -4.74 5.52 -0.02
C PRO A 97 -5.54 4.40 -0.70
N ALA A 98 -6.63 4.00 -0.07
CA ALA A 98 -7.56 3.04 -0.65
C ALA A 98 -8.97 3.35 -0.18
N SER A 99 -9.98 2.91 -0.90
CA SER A 99 -11.37 3.10 -0.53
C SER A 99 -11.82 2.08 0.51
N GLY A 100 -11.18 0.91 0.52
CA GLY A 100 -11.46 -0.14 1.47
C GLY A 100 -10.55 -1.33 1.28
N TYR A 101 -10.70 -2.32 2.12
CA TYR A 101 -9.92 -3.55 2.04
C TYR A 101 -10.76 -4.76 2.44
N PHE A 102 -10.30 -5.95 2.05
CA PHE A 102 -10.96 -7.21 2.35
C PHE A 102 -10.13 -8.02 3.34
N GLU A 103 -10.84 -8.63 4.30
CA GLU A 103 -10.31 -9.67 5.17
C GLU A 103 -11.24 -10.88 5.11
N TRP A 104 -10.71 -12.08 5.30
CA TRP A 104 -11.50 -13.31 5.24
C TRP A 104 -11.75 -13.84 6.64
N ARG A 105 -13.02 -14.04 6.95
CA ARG A 105 -13.46 -14.67 8.19
C ARG A 105 -13.74 -16.16 7.94
N LYS A 106 -13.11 -17.02 8.70
CA LYS A 106 -13.41 -18.44 8.68
C LYS A 106 -14.59 -18.72 9.59
N GLN A 107 -15.63 -19.37 9.03
CA GLN A 107 -16.82 -19.77 9.76
C GLN A 107 -17.34 -21.08 9.18
N ASN A 108 -17.55 -22.08 10.04
CA ASN A 108 -18.06 -23.41 9.63
C ASN A 108 -17.25 -24.03 8.47
N GLY A 109 -15.92 -23.91 8.50
CA GLY A 109 -15.04 -24.44 7.47
C GLY A 109 -15.02 -23.66 6.16
N GLN A 110 -15.77 -22.55 6.06
CA GLN A 110 -15.80 -21.69 4.88
C GLN A 110 -15.12 -20.35 5.14
N SER A 111 -14.50 -19.80 4.10
CA SER A 111 -13.93 -18.45 4.12
C SER A 111 -14.94 -17.45 3.59
N GLN A 112 -15.30 -16.48 4.42
CA GLN A 112 -16.22 -15.41 4.07
C GLN A 112 -15.44 -14.10 3.91
N PRO A 113 -15.43 -13.47 2.72
CA PRO A 113 -14.81 -12.15 2.59
C PRO A 113 -15.62 -11.10 3.32
N MET A 114 -14.92 -10.25 4.07
CA MET A 114 -15.48 -9.12 4.78
C MET A 114 -14.84 -7.85 4.23
N TYR A 115 -15.65 -6.88 3.86
CA TYR A 115 -15.19 -5.61 3.34
C TYR A 115 -15.21 -4.53 4.42
N PHE A 116 -14.12 -3.78 4.54
CA PHE A 116 -13.96 -2.70 5.50
C PHE A 116 -13.72 -1.39 4.76
N GLU A 117 -14.49 -0.38 5.13
CA GLU A 117 -14.32 0.98 4.61
C GLU A 117 -14.54 2.00 5.72
N ALA A 118 -14.13 3.26 5.49
CA ALA A 118 -14.41 4.33 6.42
C ALA A 118 -15.89 4.66 6.42
N GLU A 119 -16.45 4.89 7.61
CA GLU A 119 -17.87 5.19 7.79
C GLU A 119 -18.31 6.45 7.04
N ASP A 120 -17.42 7.44 6.94
CA ASP A 120 -17.65 8.70 6.23
C ASP A 120 -17.39 8.65 4.71
N GLY A 121 -17.04 7.50 4.17
CA GLY A 121 -16.74 7.31 2.75
C GLY A 121 -15.41 7.88 2.28
N LYS A 122 -14.60 8.42 3.18
CA LYS A 122 -13.26 8.92 2.83
C LYS A 122 -12.27 7.78 2.61
N ALA A 123 -11.14 8.10 1.97
CA ALA A 123 -10.08 7.14 1.77
C ALA A 123 -9.49 6.67 3.10
N LEU A 124 -9.23 5.37 3.21
CA LEU A 124 -8.39 4.81 4.25
C LEU A 124 -6.93 5.05 3.89
N LEU A 125 -6.11 5.32 4.89
CA LEU A 125 -4.70 5.63 4.71
C LEU A 125 -3.86 4.54 5.34
N PHE A 126 -3.16 3.77 4.51
CA PHE A 126 -2.27 2.72 4.99
C PHE A 126 -0.86 3.25 5.11
N ALA A 127 -0.25 3.07 6.28
CA ALA A 127 1.18 3.32 6.45
C ALA A 127 1.96 2.31 5.62
N GLY A 128 2.87 2.78 4.80
CA GLY A 128 3.64 1.94 3.89
C GLY A 128 5.13 2.23 3.93
N LEU A 129 5.87 1.25 3.43
CA LEU A 129 7.31 1.34 3.22
C LEU A 129 7.59 1.02 1.75
N TRP A 130 8.58 1.69 1.17
CA TRP A 130 8.97 1.44 -0.21
C TRP A 130 10.47 1.25 -0.33
N ASP A 131 10.88 0.60 -1.38
CA ASP A 131 12.28 0.47 -1.76
C ASP A 131 12.39 0.51 -3.28
N GLU A 132 13.59 0.69 -3.78
CA GLU A 132 13.87 0.66 -5.22
C GLU A 132 14.99 -0.32 -5.49
N TRP A 133 14.66 -1.38 -6.19
CA TRP A 133 15.62 -2.36 -6.64
C TRP A 133 16.00 -2.07 -8.09
N ARG A 134 17.30 -2.05 -8.34
CA ARG A 134 17.88 -1.84 -9.68
C ARG A 134 18.66 -3.09 -10.05
N GLY A 135 18.08 -3.88 -10.92
CA GLY A 135 18.65 -5.12 -11.40
C GLY A 135 19.79 -4.97 -12.38
#